data_4a75f7afca7a8f3c45ca8e58d5c96dea
#
_entry.id   4a75f7afca7a8f3c45ca8e58d5c96dea
#
_cell.length_a   1.000
_cell.length_b   1.000
_cell.length_c   1.000
_cell.angle_alpha   90.00
_cell.angle_beta   90.00
_cell.angle_gamma   90.00
#
_symmetry.space_group_name_H-M   'P 1'
#
loop_
_entity.id
_entity.type
_entity.pdbx_description
1 polymer ?
#
loop_
_entity_poly.entity_id
_entity_poly.type
_entity_poly.pdbx_seq_one_letter_code
_entity_poly.pdbx_strand_id
1 'polypeptide(L)'
;SDLIKIAEKNQEGKKLSVGYIPQQVASFNAGFPSTVIELVRSGRYPRGRWFKRLSEKDHQHVKRALESVGMWDMRHRRIGELSGGQKQRISLARIFATDPDLFILDEPTTGMDEESRNEFYRLLRHSAHDHGKSVLMITHDHEDIKQYADRQIRLVRKEDSPWRCFHMNS
;
A
#
# COMPACT_ATOMS: atom_id res chain seq x y z
N SER A 1 11.31 6.97 -26.16
CA SER A 1 11.07 6.13 -24.96
C SER A 1 10.23 6.94 -23.99
N ASP A 2 8.97 6.59 -23.89
CA ASP A 2 8.06 7.26 -22.96
C ASP A 2 8.37 6.79 -21.55
N LEU A 3 9.25 7.52 -20.91
CA LEU A 3 9.54 7.35 -19.48
C LEU A 3 8.27 7.70 -18.68
N ILE A 4 7.93 6.86 -17.74
CA ILE A 4 6.88 7.16 -16.77
C ILE A 4 7.31 8.44 -16.02
N LYS A 5 6.58 9.53 -16.23
CA LYS A 5 6.81 10.78 -15.52
C LYS A 5 5.90 10.84 -14.31
N ILE A 6 6.49 10.92 -13.14
CA ILE A 6 5.76 11.18 -11.89
C ILE A 6 5.83 12.67 -11.63
N ALA A 7 4.69 13.28 -11.33
CA ALA A 7 4.64 14.70 -10.97
C ALA A 7 5.48 14.96 -9.71
N GLU A 8 6.20 16.08 -9.67
CA GLU A 8 6.99 16.46 -8.49
C GLU A 8 6.11 17.01 -7.36
N LYS A 9 4.95 17.55 -7.73
CA LYS A 9 4.01 18.19 -6.81
C LYS A 9 2.61 17.59 -6.97
N ASN A 10 1.87 17.56 -5.88
CA ASN A 10 0.47 17.17 -5.87
C ASN A 10 -0.44 18.33 -6.35
N GLN A 11 -1.75 18.10 -6.41
CA GLN A 11 -2.74 19.09 -6.86
C GLN A 11 -2.75 20.38 -6.00
N GLU A 12 -2.29 20.29 -4.75
CA GLU A 12 -2.15 21.46 -3.85
C GLU A 12 -0.80 22.20 -4.01
N GLY A 13 0.04 21.81 -4.98
CA GLY A 13 1.37 22.40 -5.19
C GLY A 13 2.43 21.97 -4.17
N LYS A 14 2.11 21.03 -3.27
CA LYS A 14 3.05 20.46 -2.30
C LYS A 14 3.86 19.33 -2.93
N LYS A 15 5.05 19.06 -2.39
CA LYS A 15 5.87 17.92 -2.82
C LYS A 15 5.06 16.62 -2.72
N LEU A 16 5.04 15.85 -3.81
CA LEU A 16 4.33 14.58 -3.88
C LEU A 16 4.85 13.62 -2.81
N SER A 17 3.94 13.05 -2.03
CA SER A 17 4.24 12.01 -1.06
C SER A 17 3.95 10.63 -1.65
N VAL A 18 4.90 9.69 -1.51
CA VAL A 18 4.81 8.35 -2.07
C VAL A 18 4.83 7.32 -0.96
N GLY A 19 3.84 6.43 -0.96
CA GLY A 19 3.79 5.23 -0.13
C GLY A 19 4.16 4.01 -0.98
N TYR A 20 5.16 3.22 -0.54
CA TYR A 20 5.62 2.03 -1.25
C TYR A 20 5.44 0.78 -0.41
N ILE A 21 4.85 -0.26 -1.00
CA ILE A 21 4.77 -1.61 -0.45
C ILE A 21 5.55 -2.55 -1.37
N PRO A 22 6.67 -3.12 -0.91
CA PRO A 22 7.41 -4.13 -1.66
C PRO A 22 6.68 -5.49 -1.62
N GLN A 23 6.93 -6.34 -2.60
CA GLN A 23 6.40 -7.70 -2.73
C GLN A 23 6.60 -8.56 -1.46
N GLN A 24 7.78 -8.49 -0.86
CA GLN A 24 8.01 -9.05 0.46
C GLN A 24 7.84 -7.94 1.48
N VAL A 25 6.66 -7.85 2.07
CA VAL A 25 6.56 -7.17 3.36
C VAL A 25 7.51 -7.89 4.28
N ALA A 26 8.64 -7.25 4.56
CA ALA A 26 9.74 -7.82 5.34
C ALA A 26 9.13 -8.63 6.46
N SER A 27 9.47 -9.91 6.50
CA SER A 27 8.98 -10.85 7.49
C SER A 27 9.12 -10.18 8.85
N PHE A 28 8.00 -9.68 9.37
CA PHE A 28 8.00 -9.23 10.75
C PHE A 28 8.39 -10.46 11.56
N ASN A 29 9.65 -10.51 11.95
CA ASN A 29 10.18 -11.60 12.74
C ASN A 29 9.23 -11.79 13.91
N ALA A 30 8.91 -13.05 14.23
CA ALA A 30 8.03 -13.42 15.35
C ALA A 30 8.47 -12.79 16.70
N GLY A 31 9.69 -12.28 16.77
CA GLY A 31 10.25 -11.55 17.91
C GLY A 31 10.11 -10.03 17.88
N PHE A 32 9.37 -9.44 16.93
CA PHE A 32 9.16 -7.99 16.95
C PHE A 32 8.18 -7.62 18.08
N PRO A 33 8.62 -6.92 19.13
CA PRO A 33 7.86 -6.78 20.38
C PRO A 33 6.71 -5.76 20.29
N SER A 34 6.40 -5.24 19.10
CA SER A 34 5.44 -4.16 18.90
C SER A 34 4.02 -4.68 18.71
N THR A 35 3.06 -3.90 19.14
CA THR A 35 1.65 -4.08 18.85
C THR A 35 1.26 -3.54 17.49
N VAL A 36 0.12 -3.97 16.98
CA VAL A 36 -0.45 -3.50 15.70
C VAL A 36 -0.54 -1.97 15.65
N ILE A 37 -1.09 -1.35 16.69
CA ILE A 37 -1.27 0.11 16.73
C ILE A 37 0.07 0.87 16.76
N GLU A 38 1.09 0.33 17.43
CA GLU A 38 2.43 0.94 17.46
C GLU A 38 3.08 0.91 16.08
N LEU A 39 2.94 -0.20 15.36
CA LEU A 39 3.45 -0.31 14.00
C LEU A 39 2.77 0.71 13.07
N VAL A 40 1.44 0.80 13.10
CA VAL A 40 0.71 1.72 12.22
C VAL A 40 1.00 3.17 12.58
N ARG A 41 1.10 3.51 13.88
CA ARG A 41 1.56 4.82 14.37
C ARG A 41 2.94 5.19 13.84
N SER A 42 3.84 4.23 13.66
CA SER A 42 5.18 4.49 13.14
C SER A 42 5.15 5.14 11.73
N GLY A 43 4.09 4.92 10.95
CA GLY A 43 3.87 5.57 9.67
C GLY A 43 3.64 7.10 9.78
N ARG A 44 3.24 7.60 10.94
CA ARG A 44 2.97 9.05 11.17
C ARG A 44 4.19 9.82 11.66
N TYR A 45 5.27 9.14 12.03
CA TYR A 45 6.48 9.84 12.44
C TYR A 45 7.27 10.34 11.23
N PRO A 46 7.56 11.65 11.11
CA PRO A 46 8.46 12.15 10.09
C PRO A 46 9.84 11.51 10.24
N ARG A 47 10.52 11.18 9.15
CA ARG A 47 11.87 10.63 9.18
C ARG A 47 12.78 11.50 10.05
N GLY A 48 13.41 10.91 11.07
CA GLY A 48 14.34 11.61 11.98
C GLY A 48 13.69 12.35 13.16
N ARG A 49 12.37 12.26 13.37
CA ARG A 49 11.68 12.91 14.51
C ARG A 49 10.92 11.92 15.38
N TRP A 50 11.58 10.94 15.92
CA TRP A 50 11.01 9.87 16.76
C TRP A 50 10.36 10.34 18.06
N PHE A 51 10.69 11.58 18.53
CA PHE A 51 10.19 12.13 19.78
C PHE A 51 9.02 13.11 19.62
N LYS A 52 8.47 13.27 18.41
CA LYS A 52 7.30 14.12 18.23
C LYS A 52 6.06 13.43 18.78
N ARG A 53 5.35 14.06 19.72
CA ARG A 53 4.02 13.61 20.11
C ARG A 53 3.08 13.63 18.91
N LEU A 54 2.37 12.54 18.68
CA LEU A 54 1.34 12.48 17.67
C LEU A 54 0.17 13.38 18.08
N SER A 55 -0.35 14.13 17.12
CA SER A 55 -1.54 14.97 17.30
C SER A 55 -2.80 14.12 17.32
N GLU A 56 -3.93 14.68 17.76
CA GLU A 56 -5.23 14.04 17.68
C GLU A 56 -5.57 13.66 16.23
N LYS A 57 -5.22 14.51 15.26
CA LYS A 57 -5.39 14.23 13.83
C LYS A 57 -4.59 12.98 13.40
N ASP A 58 -3.36 12.81 13.90
CA ASP A 58 -2.57 11.61 13.60
C ASP A 58 -3.21 10.35 14.20
N HIS A 59 -3.77 10.43 15.39
CA HIS A 59 -4.51 9.32 16.01
C HIS A 59 -5.74 8.93 15.18
N GLN A 60 -6.47 9.91 14.65
CA GLN A 60 -7.62 9.66 13.76
C GLN A 60 -7.19 9.00 12.44
N HIS A 61 -6.07 9.41 11.84
CA HIS A 61 -5.53 8.75 10.65
C HIS A 61 -5.17 7.29 10.92
N VAL A 62 -4.51 7.01 12.03
CA VAL A 62 -4.18 5.64 12.46
C VAL A 62 -5.43 4.80 12.66
N LYS A 63 -6.44 5.36 13.34
CA LYS A 63 -7.72 4.68 13.58
C LYS A 63 -8.39 4.32 12.26
N ARG A 64 -8.61 5.30 11.37
CA ARG A 64 -9.22 5.08 10.06
C ARG A 64 -8.45 4.06 9.22
N ALA A 65 -7.12 4.12 9.23
CA ALA A 65 -6.29 3.18 8.51
C ALA A 65 -6.46 1.73 9.01
N LEU A 66 -6.58 1.52 10.32
CA LEU A 66 -6.84 0.21 10.90
C LEU A 66 -8.28 -0.28 10.66
N GLU A 67 -9.25 0.63 10.74
CA GLU A 67 -10.65 0.32 10.43
C GLU A 67 -10.82 -0.10 8.97
N SER A 68 -10.17 0.62 8.04
CA SER A 68 -10.27 0.35 6.60
C SER A 68 -9.73 -1.02 6.17
N VAL A 69 -8.85 -1.62 6.94
CA VAL A 69 -8.34 -2.97 6.70
C VAL A 69 -8.92 -4.03 7.65
N GLY A 70 -9.97 -3.68 8.43
CA GLY A 70 -10.62 -4.59 9.37
C GLY A 70 -9.74 -5.04 10.55
N MET A 71 -8.76 -4.22 10.95
CA MET A 71 -7.78 -4.60 11.99
C MET A 71 -7.88 -3.77 13.28
N TRP A 72 -8.90 -2.92 13.42
CA TRP A 72 -9.04 -2.06 14.60
C TRP A 72 -9.20 -2.84 15.89
N ASP A 73 -9.98 -3.91 15.91
CA ASP A 73 -10.21 -4.72 17.11
C ASP A 73 -8.97 -5.49 17.56
N MET A 74 -8.04 -5.72 16.63
CA MET A 74 -6.76 -6.38 16.90
C MET A 74 -5.62 -5.40 17.22
N ARG A 75 -5.89 -4.09 17.36
CA ARG A 75 -4.89 -3.02 17.49
C ARG A 75 -3.90 -3.20 18.64
N HIS A 76 -4.28 -3.92 19.70
CA HIS A 76 -3.44 -4.20 20.86
C HIS A 76 -2.74 -5.55 20.82
N ARG A 77 -3.02 -6.38 19.80
CA ARG A 77 -2.32 -7.66 19.64
C ARG A 77 -0.87 -7.46 19.19
N ARG A 78 -0.02 -8.39 19.57
CA ARG A 78 1.37 -8.43 19.13
C ARG A 78 1.44 -8.88 17.67
N ILE A 79 2.32 -8.25 16.89
CA ILE A 79 2.48 -8.57 15.46
C ILE A 79 2.90 -10.02 15.24
N GLY A 80 3.70 -10.58 16.15
CA GLY A 80 4.14 -11.97 16.07
C GLY A 80 3.00 -13.00 16.11
N GLU A 81 1.86 -12.65 16.71
CA GLU A 81 0.68 -13.53 16.89
C GLU A 81 -0.26 -13.54 15.66
N LEU A 82 0.02 -12.70 14.67
CA LEU A 82 -0.83 -12.52 13.51
C LEU A 82 -0.52 -13.51 12.39
N SER A 83 -1.56 -13.91 11.65
CA SER A 83 -1.41 -14.66 10.41
C SER A 83 -0.71 -13.85 9.33
N GLY A 84 -0.23 -14.50 8.25
CA GLY A 84 0.39 -13.83 7.11
C GLY A 84 -0.51 -12.76 6.49
N GLY A 85 -1.79 -13.08 6.24
CA GLY A 85 -2.76 -12.13 5.69
C GLY A 85 -3.03 -10.95 6.64
N GLN A 86 -3.11 -11.18 7.95
CA GLN A 86 -3.25 -10.10 8.93
C GLN A 86 -2.02 -9.18 8.94
N LYS A 87 -0.81 -9.75 8.84
CA LYS A 87 0.44 -8.97 8.71
C LYS A 87 0.44 -8.10 7.45
N GLN A 88 -0.06 -8.65 6.35
CA GLN A 88 -0.23 -7.90 5.10
C GLN A 88 -1.17 -6.70 5.30
N ARG A 89 -2.36 -6.94 5.88
CA ARG A 89 -3.35 -5.89 6.16
C ARG A 89 -2.79 -4.77 7.05
N ILE A 90 -2.04 -5.08 8.10
CA ILE A 90 -1.45 -4.02 8.95
C ILE A 90 -0.32 -3.26 8.26
N SER A 91 0.41 -3.87 7.33
CA SER A 91 1.38 -3.17 6.51
C SER A 91 0.71 -2.16 5.59
N LEU A 92 -0.46 -2.52 5.03
CA LEU A 92 -1.31 -1.59 4.29
C LEU A 92 -1.81 -0.46 5.18
N ALA A 93 -2.36 -0.78 6.36
CA ALA A 93 -2.81 0.23 7.31
C ALA A 93 -1.70 1.22 7.66
N ARG A 94 -0.46 0.74 7.84
CA ARG A 94 0.69 1.62 8.09
C ARG A 94 0.91 2.62 6.97
N ILE A 95 0.76 2.21 5.71
CA ILE A 95 0.92 3.11 4.56
C ILE A 95 -0.29 4.03 4.43
N PHE A 96 -1.50 3.53 4.59
CA PHE A 96 -2.69 4.38 4.64
C PHE A 96 -2.60 5.45 5.74
N ALA A 97 -2.04 5.10 6.90
CA ALA A 97 -1.81 6.07 7.96
C ALA A 97 -0.84 7.19 7.55
N THR A 98 0.09 6.97 6.60
CA THR A 98 0.94 8.05 6.06
C THR A 98 0.17 9.03 5.17
N ASP A 99 -1.00 8.63 4.69
CA ASP A 99 -1.85 9.39 3.76
C ASP A 99 -1.10 9.91 2.52
N PRO A 100 -0.45 9.02 1.73
CA PRO A 100 0.34 9.44 0.59
C PRO A 100 -0.54 9.92 -0.57
N ASP A 101 0.05 10.72 -1.47
CA ASP A 101 -0.59 11.13 -2.72
C ASP A 101 -0.55 10.02 -3.78
N LEU A 102 0.51 9.21 -3.78
CA LEU A 102 0.73 8.08 -4.69
C LEU A 102 1.06 6.81 -3.91
N PHE A 103 0.29 5.76 -4.15
CA PHE A 103 0.60 4.40 -3.71
C PHE A 103 1.34 3.65 -4.81
N ILE A 104 2.47 3.04 -4.49
CA ILE A 104 3.17 2.07 -5.34
C ILE A 104 3.15 0.73 -4.61
N LEU A 105 2.49 -0.26 -5.21
CA LEU A 105 2.22 -1.55 -4.59
C LEU A 105 2.78 -2.66 -5.49
N ASP A 106 3.64 -3.48 -4.93
CA ASP A 106 4.27 -4.60 -5.64
C ASP A 106 3.74 -5.91 -5.08
N GLU A 107 2.92 -6.63 -5.87
CA GLU A 107 2.22 -7.89 -5.50
C GLU A 107 1.55 -7.83 -4.11
N PRO A 108 0.72 -6.80 -3.84
CA PRO A 108 0.24 -6.53 -2.48
C PRO A 108 -0.75 -7.55 -1.95
N THR A 109 -1.33 -8.39 -2.82
CA THR A 109 -2.40 -9.34 -2.49
C THR A 109 -1.89 -10.78 -2.32
N THR A 110 -0.58 -11.00 -2.44
CA THR A 110 0.02 -12.33 -2.30
C THR A 110 -0.32 -12.94 -0.92
N GLY A 111 -0.92 -14.13 -0.93
CA GLY A 111 -1.31 -14.84 0.31
C GLY A 111 -2.62 -14.35 0.95
N MET A 112 -3.39 -13.49 0.27
CA MET A 112 -4.76 -13.15 0.67
C MET A 112 -5.75 -14.15 0.07
N ASP A 113 -6.80 -14.46 0.85
CA ASP A 113 -7.99 -15.11 0.33
C ASP A 113 -8.76 -14.16 -0.62
N GLU A 114 -9.67 -14.71 -1.41
CA GLU A 114 -10.43 -13.96 -2.43
C GLU A 114 -11.25 -12.81 -1.83
N GLU A 115 -11.92 -13.04 -0.70
CA GLU A 115 -12.74 -12.03 -0.04
C GLU A 115 -11.87 -10.85 0.43
N SER A 116 -10.77 -11.13 1.12
CA SER A 116 -9.80 -10.13 1.58
C SER A 116 -9.18 -9.34 0.44
N ARG A 117 -8.90 -10.01 -0.69
CA ARG A 117 -8.37 -9.39 -1.91
C ARG A 117 -9.36 -8.43 -2.54
N ASN A 118 -10.62 -8.84 -2.64
CA ASN A 118 -11.68 -8.00 -3.17
C ASN A 118 -11.95 -6.77 -2.29
N GLU A 119 -11.95 -6.93 -0.97
CA GLU A 119 -12.04 -5.80 -0.04
C GLU A 119 -10.87 -4.82 -0.21
N PHE A 120 -9.67 -5.35 -0.37
CA PHE A 120 -8.47 -4.55 -0.60
C PHE A 120 -8.55 -3.74 -1.89
N TYR A 121 -8.97 -4.33 -3.00
CA TYR A 121 -9.15 -3.61 -4.27
C TYR A 121 -10.22 -2.52 -4.16
N ARG A 122 -11.34 -2.79 -3.49
CA ARG A 122 -12.38 -1.77 -3.23
C ARG A 122 -11.83 -0.59 -2.44
N LEU A 123 -11.00 -0.86 -1.43
CA LEU A 123 -10.38 0.17 -0.61
C LEU A 123 -9.43 1.05 -1.42
N LEU A 124 -8.60 0.45 -2.28
CA LEU A 124 -7.72 1.22 -3.18
C LEU A 124 -8.51 2.07 -4.15
N ARG A 125 -9.56 1.52 -4.76
CA ARG A 125 -10.45 2.25 -5.66
C ARG A 125 -11.12 3.42 -4.95
N HIS A 126 -11.66 3.22 -3.75
CA HIS A 126 -12.23 4.28 -2.91
C HIS A 126 -11.18 5.37 -2.63
N SER A 127 -9.95 5.00 -2.26
CA SER A 127 -8.87 5.97 -2.04
C SER A 127 -8.55 6.79 -3.29
N ALA A 128 -8.57 6.16 -4.48
CA ALA A 128 -8.31 6.84 -5.74
C ALA A 128 -9.45 7.80 -6.12
N HIS A 129 -10.71 7.32 -6.11
CA HIS A 129 -11.84 8.07 -6.63
C HIS A 129 -12.39 9.11 -5.65
N ASP A 130 -12.49 8.76 -4.36
CA ASP A 130 -13.13 9.63 -3.37
C ASP A 130 -12.13 10.53 -2.63
N HIS A 131 -10.85 10.17 -2.61
CA HIS A 131 -9.80 10.94 -1.94
C HIS A 131 -8.72 11.48 -2.89
N GLY A 132 -8.90 11.34 -4.22
CA GLY A 132 -7.98 11.88 -5.24
C GLY A 132 -6.57 11.32 -5.17
N LYS A 133 -6.40 10.09 -4.64
CA LYS A 133 -5.11 9.42 -4.58
C LYS A 133 -4.79 8.74 -5.91
N SER A 134 -3.50 8.58 -6.19
CA SER A 134 -3.04 7.77 -7.33
C SER A 134 -2.55 6.41 -6.84
N VAL A 135 -2.89 5.35 -7.57
CA VAL A 135 -2.46 3.98 -7.25
C VAL A 135 -1.76 3.38 -8.47
N LEU A 136 -0.52 2.97 -8.29
CA LEU A 136 0.23 2.15 -9.24
C LEU A 136 0.46 0.79 -8.61
N MET A 137 -0.11 -0.26 -9.21
CA MET A 137 0.02 -1.61 -8.70
C MET A 137 0.67 -2.51 -9.76
N ILE A 138 1.61 -3.32 -9.32
CA ILE A 138 2.23 -4.39 -10.09
C ILE A 138 1.62 -5.68 -9.57
N THR A 139 1.02 -6.47 -10.47
CA THR A 139 0.43 -7.76 -10.12
C THR A 139 0.39 -8.70 -11.33
N HIS A 140 0.42 -9.99 -11.08
CA HIS A 140 0.16 -11.03 -12.08
C HIS A 140 -1.32 -11.46 -12.12
N ASP A 141 -2.14 -10.94 -11.24
CA ASP A 141 -3.58 -11.23 -11.13
C ASP A 141 -4.38 -10.33 -12.08
N HIS A 142 -4.42 -10.73 -13.36
CA HIS A 142 -4.94 -9.88 -14.42
C HIS A 142 -6.47 -9.82 -14.48
N GLU A 143 -7.16 -10.87 -14.06
CA GLU A 143 -8.61 -10.96 -14.22
C GLU A 143 -9.35 -10.22 -13.11
N ASP A 144 -8.95 -10.44 -11.86
CA ASP A 144 -9.62 -9.85 -10.70
C ASP A 144 -9.50 -8.33 -10.64
N ILE A 145 -8.38 -7.79 -11.13
CA ILE A 145 -8.11 -6.34 -11.07
C ILE A 145 -8.84 -5.54 -12.13
N LYS A 146 -9.27 -6.15 -13.24
CA LYS A 146 -9.91 -5.44 -14.38
C LYS A 146 -11.10 -4.57 -13.95
N GLN A 147 -11.88 -5.02 -12.99
CA GLN A 147 -13.06 -4.31 -12.53
C GLN A 147 -12.75 -3.14 -11.59
N TYR A 148 -11.51 -3.06 -11.09
CA TYR A 148 -11.07 -2.06 -10.11
C TYR A 148 -10.10 -1.03 -10.69
N ALA A 149 -9.37 -1.36 -11.76
CA ALA A 149 -8.37 -0.50 -12.37
C ALA A 149 -8.96 0.37 -13.46
N ASP A 150 -8.63 1.67 -13.47
CA ASP A 150 -9.03 2.61 -14.52
C ASP A 150 -8.20 2.40 -15.80
N ARG A 151 -6.95 1.93 -15.63
CA ARG A 151 -6.01 1.67 -16.73
C ARG A 151 -5.13 0.48 -16.41
N GLN A 152 -4.91 -0.38 -17.41
CA GLN A 152 -4.01 -1.52 -17.32
C GLN A 152 -2.88 -1.38 -18.34
N ILE A 153 -1.66 -1.65 -17.92
CA ILE A 153 -0.48 -1.70 -18.78
C ILE A 153 0.11 -3.10 -18.67
N ARG A 154 0.19 -3.80 -19.79
CA ARG A 154 0.77 -5.13 -19.85
C ARG A 154 2.21 -5.07 -20.35
N LEU A 155 3.14 -5.61 -19.57
CA LEU A 155 4.52 -5.81 -20.00
C LEU A 155 4.64 -7.17 -20.66
N VAL A 156 4.99 -7.18 -21.96
CA VAL A 156 5.16 -8.42 -22.74
C VAL A 156 6.64 -8.55 -23.11
N ARG A 157 7.19 -9.75 -22.86
CA ARG A 157 8.57 -10.04 -23.24
C ARG A 157 8.68 -10.07 -24.77
N LYS A 158 9.69 -9.39 -25.29
CA LYS A 158 10.01 -9.44 -26.71
C LYS A 158 10.81 -10.72 -26.99
N GLU A 159 10.19 -11.69 -27.66
CA GLU A 159 10.75 -13.04 -27.87
C GLU A 159 12.04 -13.02 -28.69
N ASP A 160 12.17 -12.08 -29.66
CA ASP A 160 13.29 -12.01 -30.60
C ASP A 160 14.47 -11.15 -30.13
N SER A 161 14.50 -10.71 -28.87
CA SER A 161 15.58 -9.87 -28.36
C SER A 161 16.57 -10.68 -27.53
N PRO A 162 17.88 -10.70 -27.87
CA PRO A 162 18.92 -11.30 -27.04
C PRO A 162 19.04 -10.58 -25.68
N TRP A 163 18.61 -9.33 -25.61
CA TRP A 163 18.46 -8.55 -24.40
C TRP A 163 17.02 -8.69 -23.93
N ARG A 164 16.81 -8.96 -22.62
CA ARG A 164 15.47 -9.10 -21.99
C ARG A 164 14.67 -7.79 -22.07
N CYS A 165 14.28 -7.39 -23.29
CA CYS A 165 13.50 -6.19 -23.53
C CYS A 165 12.00 -6.49 -23.39
N PHE A 166 11.27 -5.53 -22.82
CA PHE A 166 9.83 -5.56 -22.71
C PHE A 166 9.23 -4.41 -23.53
N HIS A 167 8.02 -4.60 -24.05
CA HIS A 167 7.21 -3.52 -24.59
C HIS A 167 5.89 -3.43 -23.83
N MET A 168 5.34 -2.23 -23.78
CA MET A 168 4.09 -1.95 -23.10
C MET A 168 2.93 -2.03 -24.10
N ASN A 169 1.91 -2.84 -23.77
CA ASN A 169 0.62 -2.84 -24.44
C ASN A 169 -0.38 -2.18 -23.47
N SER A 170 -1.07 -1.16 -23.94
CA SER A 170 -2.12 -0.41 -23.21
C SER A 170 -3.50 -0.82 -23.70
#